data_26285c5b5a232fe79c952f2faedff6d3
#
_entry.id   26285c5b5a232fe79c952f2faedff6d3
#
_cell.length_a   1.000
_cell.length_b   1.000
_cell.length_c   1.000
_cell.angle_alpha   90.00
_cell.angle_beta   90.00
_cell.angle_gamma   90.00
#
_symmetry.space_group_name_H-M   'P 1'
#
loop_
_entity.id
_entity.type
_entity.pdbx_description
1 polymer ?
#
loop_
_entity_poly.entity_id
_entity_poly.type
_entity_poly.pdbx_seq_one_letter_code
_entity_poly.pdbx_strand_id
1 'polypeptide(L)'
;EIKEVLVHLYAYCGFPRSIRGLQTFMGVLEERQEKGINDPIGREATPIEDKRSKYERGKENLEKLTGIRQDGPQKGYAAFAPVIEVYLKEHLFADLFERDVLTFLERELATIAVIGSIGNAEPMLKSHLNICLKLGLLPEQLHHFAKIMSSINEKEGDAIQAVLSEVLTSADLTSNVSTEKGANRI
;
A
#
# COMPACT_ATOMS: atom_id res chain seq x y z
N GLU A 1 14.99 6.13 -0.28
CA GLU A 1 13.55 5.97 0.03
C GLU A 1 12.68 6.76 -0.96
N ILE A 2 12.85 8.10 -1.17
CA ILE A 2 11.97 8.92 -2.05
C ILE A 2 11.88 8.35 -3.47
N LYS A 3 13.00 7.97 -4.11
CA LYS A 3 12.99 7.29 -5.41
C LYS A 3 12.13 6.03 -5.39
N GLU A 4 12.27 5.23 -4.34
CA GLU A 4 11.56 3.96 -4.21
C GLU A 4 10.05 4.17 -4.05
N VAL A 5 9.62 5.19 -3.27
CA VAL A 5 8.22 5.58 -3.20
C VAL A 5 7.70 5.97 -4.58
N LEU A 6 8.39 6.85 -5.31
CA LEU A 6 7.97 7.30 -6.64
C LEU A 6 7.91 6.14 -7.65
N VAL A 7 8.83 5.17 -7.56
CA VAL A 7 8.77 3.93 -8.35
C VAL A 7 7.56 3.09 -7.94
N HIS A 8 7.31 2.90 -6.65
CA HIS A 8 6.17 2.12 -6.17
C HIS A 8 4.81 2.67 -6.67
N LEU A 9 4.68 3.99 -6.74
CA LEU A 9 3.44 4.65 -7.16
C LEU A 9 2.98 4.28 -8.57
N TYR A 10 3.88 3.86 -9.49
CA TYR A 10 3.47 3.59 -10.87
C TYR A 10 2.44 2.47 -10.99
N ALA A 11 2.45 1.50 -10.07
CA ALA A 11 1.48 0.41 -10.04
C ALA A 11 0.04 0.88 -9.78
N TYR A 12 -0.13 2.07 -9.23
CA TYR A 12 -1.42 2.65 -8.87
C TYR A 12 -1.81 3.85 -9.75
N CYS A 13 -0.86 4.73 -10.04
CA CYS A 13 -1.12 5.95 -10.82
C CYS A 13 -0.62 5.90 -12.26
N GLY A 14 -0.02 4.78 -12.67
CA GLY A 14 0.54 4.55 -14.00
C GLY A 14 1.90 5.21 -14.22
N PHE A 15 2.63 4.72 -15.23
CA PHE A 15 3.95 5.22 -15.60
C PHE A 15 4.02 6.75 -15.81
N PRO A 16 3.06 7.41 -16.50
CA PRO A 16 3.20 8.84 -16.78
C PRO A 16 3.33 9.70 -15.52
N ARG A 17 2.52 9.44 -14.50
CA ARG A 17 2.56 10.21 -13.24
C ARG A 17 3.81 9.89 -12.42
N SER A 18 4.18 8.61 -12.30
CA SER A 18 5.38 8.18 -11.59
C SER A 18 6.64 8.77 -12.25
N ILE A 19 6.78 8.66 -13.58
CA ILE A 19 7.93 9.23 -14.32
C ILE A 19 7.97 10.76 -14.14
N ARG A 20 6.83 11.45 -14.19
CA ARG A 20 6.79 12.90 -13.94
C ARG A 20 7.27 13.24 -12.52
N GLY A 21 6.86 12.46 -11.52
CA GLY A 21 7.35 12.61 -10.13
C GLY A 21 8.86 12.42 -10.04
N LEU A 22 9.41 11.39 -10.69
CA LEU A 22 10.86 11.14 -10.74
C LEU A 22 11.60 12.30 -11.42
N GLN A 23 11.12 12.83 -12.53
CA GLN A 23 11.71 13.99 -13.21
C GLN A 23 11.71 15.23 -12.31
N THR A 24 10.59 15.48 -11.60
CA THR A 24 10.51 16.60 -10.66
C THR A 24 11.52 16.44 -9.52
N PHE A 25 11.64 15.22 -8.97
CA PHE A 25 12.61 14.95 -7.90
C PHE A 25 14.05 15.09 -8.37
N MET A 26 14.37 14.68 -9.61
CA MET A 26 15.70 14.92 -10.20
C MET A 26 16.03 16.41 -10.25
N GLY A 27 15.11 17.25 -10.73
CA GLY A 27 15.32 18.71 -10.76
C GLY A 27 15.54 19.30 -9.35
N VAL A 28 14.81 18.82 -8.35
CA VAL A 28 15.04 19.25 -6.94
C VAL A 28 16.45 18.90 -6.46
N LEU A 29 16.95 17.70 -6.81
CA LEU A 29 18.32 17.29 -6.44
C LEU A 29 19.38 18.14 -7.15
N GLU A 30 19.17 18.47 -8.43
CA GLU A 30 20.05 19.34 -9.21
C GLU A 30 20.11 20.77 -8.59
N GLU A 31 18.96 21.37 -8.28
CA GLU A 31 18.89 22.67 -7.61
C GLU A 31 19.57 22.68 -6.22
N ARG A 32 19.46 21.58 -5.49
CA ARG A 32 20.13 21.44 -4.17
C ARG A 32 21.64 21.32 -4.34
N GLN A 33 22.09 20.58 -5.35
CA GLN A 33 23.50 20.43 -5.68
C GLN A 33 24.13 21.78 -6.09
N GLU A 34 23.43 22.58 -6.89
CA GLU A 34 23.86 23.95 -7.26
C GLU A 34 24.04 24.88 -6.03
N LYS A 35 23.24 24.63 -4.98
CA LYS A 35 23.34 25.31 -3.68
C LYS A 35 24.41 24.72 -2.75
N GLY A 36 25.23 23.78 -3.24
CA GLY A 36 26.28 23.11 -2.46
C GLY A 36 25.78 22.03 -1.51
N ILE A 37 24.51 21.60 -1.63
CA ILE A 37 23.93 20.53 -0.80
C ILE A 37 24.13 19.22 -1.53
N ASN A 38 24.89 18.30 -0.93
CA ASN A 38 25.11 16.95 -1.48
C ASN A 38 24.21 15.96 -0.77
N ASP A 39 23.12 15.57 -1.42
CA ASP A 39 22.20 14.57 -0.92
C ASP A 39 22.76 13.16 -1.14
N PRO A 40 22.60 12.23 -0.18
CA PRO A 40 23.04 10.84 -0.38
C PRO A 40 22.13 10.17 -1.41
N ILE A 41 22.73 9.43 -2.36
CA ILE A 41 21.99 8.68 -3.40
C ILE A 41 21.10 7.59 -2.77
N GLY A 42 21.50 7.08 -1.61
CA GLY A 42 20.82 5.95 -0.95
C GLY A 42 21.27 4.60 -1.52
N ARG A 43 20.79 3.53 -0.92
CA ARG A 43 21.08 2.17 -1.37
C ARG A 43 20.08 1.72 -2.44
N GLU A 44 20.50 0.79 -3.27
CA GLU A 44 19.59 0.02 -4.12
C GLU A 44 18.99 -1.17 -3.33
N ALA A 45 17.94 -1.79 -3.89
CA ALA A 45 17.37 -2.99 -3.31
C ALA A 45 18.34 -4.16 -3.40
N THR A 46 18.32 -5.02 -2.39
CA THR A 46 19.11 -6.26 -2.41
C THR A 46 18.60 -7.19 -3.52
N PRO A 47 19.47 -7.83 -4.30
CA PRO A 47 19.06 -8.83 -5.28
C PRO A 47 18.27 -9.97 -4.63
N ILE A 48 17.23 -10.42 -5.30
CA ILE A 48 16.40 -11.54 -4.83
C ILE A 48 17.11 -12.85 -5.14
N GLU A 49 17.46 -13.61 -4.11
CA GLU A 49 18.12 -14.92 -4.24
C GLU A 49 17.14 -16.11 -4.29
N ASP A 50 15.90 -15.90 -3.88
CA ASP A 50 14.83 -16.92 -3.88
C ASP A 50 14.51 -17.35 -5.33
N LYS A 51 14.76 -18.63 -5.63
CA LYS A 51 14.60 -19.20 -6.97
C LYS A 51 13.18 -19.68 -7.29
N ARG A 52 12.24 -19.60 -6.35
CA ARG A 52 10.84 -19.88 -6.61
C ARG A 52 10.31 -18.93 -7.69
N SER A 53 9.23 -19.32 -8.36
CA SER A 53 8.58 -18.45 -9.33
C SER A 53 8.14 -17.12 -8.69
N LYS A 54 8.09 -16.05 -9.48
CA LYS A 54 7.55 -14.76 -9.00
C LYS A 54 6.13 -14.89 -8.48
N TYR A 55 5.33 -15.74 -9.13
CA TYR A 55 3.96 -16.01 -8.71
C TYR A 55 3.89 -16.58 -7.29
N GLU A 56 4.71 -17.58 -6.96
CA GLU A 56 4.75 -18.19 -5.62
C GLU A 56 5.22 -17.19 -4.55
N ARG A 57 6.27 -16.43 -4.84
CA ARG A 57 6.78 -15.41 -3.92
C ARG A 57 5.78 -14.29 -3.69
N GLY A 58 5.19 -13.76 -4.76
CA GLY A 58 4.18 -12.71 -4.66
C GLY A 58 2.89 -13.21 -3.99
N LYS A 59 2.47 -14.46 -4.22
CA LYS A 59 1.39 -15.09 -3.47
C LYS A 59 1.67 -15.09 -1.97
N GLU A 60 2.86 -15.50 -1.56
CA GLU A 60 3.28 -15.51 -0.15
C GLU A 60 3.28 -14.08 0.46
N ASN A 61 3.76 -13.09 -0.27
CA ASN A 61 3.77 -11.70 0.18
C ASN A 61 2.34 -11.17 0.34
N LEU A 62 1.44 -11.46 -0.59
CA LEU A 62 0.02 -11.12 -0.48
C LEU A 62 -0.63 -11.80 0.73
N GLU A 63 -0.32 -13.07 0.99
CA GLU A 63 -0.80 -13.79 2.17
C GLU A 63 -0.28 -13.17 3.47
N LYS A 64 0.98 -12.75 3.52
CA LYS A 64 1.57 -12.04 4.68
C LYS A 64 0.87 -10.71 4.94
N LEU A 65 0.64 -9.93 3.90
CA LEU A 65 -0.01 -8.63 3.98
C LEU A 65 -1.47 -8.74 4.44
N THR A 66 -2.24 -9.59 3.77
CA THR A 66 -3.68 -9.69 4.01
C THR A 66 -4.03 -10.64 5.17
N GLY A 67 -3.16 -11.63 5.47
CA GLY A 67 -3.41 -12.76 6.36
C GLY A 67 -4.43 -13.74 5.81
N ILE A 68 -4.75 -13.66 4.53
CA ILE A 68 -5.73 -14.50 3.86
C ILE A 68 -4.99 -15.45 2.94
N ARG A 69 -5.17 -16.76 3.15
CA ARG A 69 -4.61 -17.79 2.27
C ARG A 69 -5.21 -17.69 0.86
N GLN A 70 -4.35 -17.87 -0.12
CA GLN A 70 -4.69 -17.77 -1.55
C GLN A 70 -4.82 -19.15 -2.21
N ASP A 71 -5.23 -20.16 -1.47
CA ASP A 71 -5.28 -21.57 -1.93
C ASP A 71 -6.64 -21.97 -2.51
N GLY A 72 -7.62 -21.08 -2.54
CA GLY A 72 -8.97 -21.37 -3.03
C GLY A 72 -9.15 -21.05 -4.52
N PRO A 73 -10.30 -21.42 -5.10
CA PRO A 73 -10.66 -21.01 -6.45
C PRO A 73 -10.75 -19.50 -6.54
N GLN A 74 -10.29 -18.93 -7.65
CA GLN A 74 -10.37 -17.50 -7.90
C GLN A 74 -11.83 -17.04 -7.93
N LYS A 75 -12.08 -15.83 -7.40
CA LYS A 75 -13.42 -15.22 -7.31
C LYS A 75 -13.36 -13.76 -7.78
N GLY A 76 -14.54 -13.20 -8.03
CA GLY A 76 -14.66 -11.78 -8.42
C GLY A 76 -13.84 -11.47 -9.68
N TYR A 77 -13.10 -10.37 -9.65
CA TYR A 77 -12.30 -9.90 -10.80
C TYR A 77 -11.22 -10.92 -11.22
N ALA A 78 -10.64 -11.66 -10.28
CA ALA A 78 -9.61 -12.65 -10.56
C ALA A 78 -10.17 -13.87 -11.35
N ALA A 79 -11.42 -14.28 -11.09
CA ALA A 79 -12.10 -15.30 -11.89
C ALA A 79 -12.55 -14.76 -13.25
N PHE A 80 -12.96 -13.49 -13.32
CA PHE A 80 -13.41 -12.84 -14.55
C PHE A 80 -12.26 -12.55 -15.51
N ALA A 81 -11.12 -12.08 -15.00
CA ALA A 81 -9.94 -11.74 -15.78
C ALA A 81 -8.66 -12.33 -15.12
N PRO A 82 -8.40 -13.65 -15.25
CA PRO A 82 -7.33 -14.34 -14.52
C PRO A 82 -5.92 -13.75 -14.71
N VAL A 83 -5.67 -13.12 -15.85
CA VAL A 83 -4.37 -12.51 -16.14
C VAL A 83 -4.01 -11.37 -15.17
N ILE A 84 -5.01 -10.65 -14.64
CA ILE A 84 -4.74 -9.58 -13.66
C ILE A 84 -4.20 -10.14 -12.34
N GLU A 85 -4.63 -11.32 -11.97
CA GLU A 85 -4.16 -12.04 -10.79
C GLU A 85 -2.68 -12.44 -10.92
N VAL A 86 -2.27 -12.84 -12.13
CA VAL A 86 -0.86 -13.11 -12.44
C VAL A 86 -0.03 -11.84 -12.28
N TYR A 87 -0.46 -10.72 -12.87
CA TYR A 87 0.26 -9.44 -12.76
C TYR A 87 0.33 -8.93 -11.33
N LEU A 88 -0.74 -9.07 -10.55
CA LEU A 88 -0.72 -8.70 -9.13
C LEU A 88 0.32 -9.51 -8.36
N LYS A 89 0.34 -10.83 -8.51
CA LYS A 89 1.28 -11.68 -7.78
C LYS A 89 2.70 -11.53 -8.29
N GLU A 90 2.94 -11.65 -9.59
CA GLU A 90 4.29 -11.65 -10.14
C GLU A 90 4.93 -10.27 -10.13
N HIS A 91 4.15 -9.23 -10.42
CA HIS A 91 4.71 -7.91 -10.58
C HIS A 91 4.53 -7.04 -9.34
N LEU A 92 3.32 -6.86 -8.84
CA LEU A 92 3.11 -6.01 -7.67
C LEU A 92 3.72 -6.64 -6.41
N PHE A 93 3.29 -7.87 -6.06
CA PHE A 93 3.67 -8.49 -4.79
C PHE A 93 5.03 -9.19 -4.82
N ALA A 94 5.59 -9.54 -5.98
CA ALA A 94 6.98 -9.98 -6.11
C ALA A 94 7.91 -8.83 -6.51
N ASP A 95 7.86 -8.35 -7.76
CA ASP A 95 8.88 -7.41 -8.25
C ASP A 95 8.96 -6.10 -7.43
N LEU A 96 7.83 -5.58 -6.93
CA LEU A 96 7.82 -4.33 -6.16
C LEU A 96 7.91 -4.55 -4.65
N PHE A 97 7.07 -5.43 -4.09
CA PHE A 97 7.00 -5.59 -2.64
C PHE A 97 8.21 -6.31 -2.04
N GLU A 98 8.96 -7.10 -2.81
CA GLU A 98 10.19 -7.74 -2.35
C GLU A 98 11.40 -6.80 -2.29
N ARG A 99 11.32 -5.62 -2.90
CA ARG A 99 12.39 -4.62 -2.84
C ARG A 99 12.50 -4.07 -1.42
N ASP A 100 13.57 -4.39 -0.73
CA ASP A 100 13.81 -4.15 0.69
C ASP A 100 14.21 -2.70 1.06
N VAL A 101 14.06 -1.75 0.14
CA VAL A 101 14.30 -0.31 0.39
C VAL A 101 13.21 0.29 1.26
N LEU A 102 11.97 -0.19 1.12
CA LEU A 102 10.83 0.16 1.94
C LEU A 102 10.26 -1.08 2.61
N THR A 103 9.83 -0.94 3.84
CA THR A 103 9.06 -1.96 4.54
C THR A 103 7.65 -2.10 3.95
N PHE A 104 6.96 -3.18 4.26
CA PHE A 104 5.57 -3.37 3.85
C PHE A 104 4.66 -2.24 4.35
N LEU A 105 4.87 -1.76 5.56
CA LEU A 105 4.09 -0.65 6.11
C LEU A 105 4.33 0.66 5.35
N GLU A 106 5.57 1.00 5.01
CA GLU A 106 5.89 2.19 4.21
C GLU A 106 5.30 2.10 2.81
N ARG A 107 5.29 0.90 2.19
CA ARG A 107 4.61 0.67 0.91
C ARG A 107 3.10 0.86 1.02
N GLU A 108 2.48 0.33 2.07
CA GLU A 108 1.05 0.50 2.29
C GLU A 108 0.67 1.96 2.58
N LEU A 109 1.49 2.71 3.33
CA LEU A 109 1.29 4.15 3.51
C LEU A 109 1.34 4.92 2.18
N ALA A 110 2.30 4.60 1.30
CA ALA A 110 2.36 5.17 -0.04
C ALA A 110 1.13 4.75 -0.88
N THR A 111 0.68 3.50 -0.73
CA THR A 111 -0.49 2.95 -1.43
C THR A 111 -1.78 3.65 -1.04
N ILE A 112 -2.08 3.80 0.26
CA ILE A 112 -3.29 4.51 0.70
C ILE A 112 -3.25 6.00 0.31
N ALA A 113 -2.06 6.61 0.30
CA ALA A 113 -1.90 7.99 -0.13
C ALA A 113 -2.23 8.17 -1.63
N VAL A 114 -1.70 7.31 -2.50
CA VAL A 114 -1.95 7.42 -3.94
C VAL A 114 -3.38 7.03 -4.31
N ILE A 115 -3.94 5.97 -3.72
CA ILE A 115 -5.33 5.55 -3.99
C ILE A 115 -6.30 6.64 -3.53
N GLY A 116 -6.10 7.19 -2.32
CA GLY A 116 -6.90 8.28 -1.80
C GLY A 116 -6.79 9.56 -2.65
N SER A 117 -5.59 9.89 -3.15
CA SER A 117 -5.39 11.06 -4.02
C SER A 117 -6.01 10.93 -5.40
N ILE A 118 -6.12 9.71 -5.95
CA ILE A 118 -6.75 9.48 -7.27
C ILE A 118 -8.27 9.50 -7.16
N GLY A 119 -8.81 9.01 -6.05
CA GLY A 119 -10.25 8.86 -5.83
C GLY A 119 -10.89 7.76 -6.69
N ASN A 120 -12.20 7.57 -6.51
CA ASN A 120 -13.02 6.58 -7.23
C ASN A 120 -12.50 5.14 -7.12
N ALA A 121 -11.84 4.81 -6.02
CA ALA A 121 -11.30 3.48 -5.72
C ALA A 121 -11.51 3.12 -4.23
N GLU A 122 -12.63 3.55 -3.64
CA GLU A 122 -12.96 3.39 -2.23
C GLU A 122 -12.87 1.93 -1.74
N PRO A 123 -13.32 0.91 -2.51
CA PRO A 123 -13.17 -0.49 -2.08
C PRO A 123 -11.70 -0.91 -1.94
N MET A 124 -10.81 -0.39 -2.80
CA MET A 124 -9.37 -0.65 -2.73
C MET A 124 -8.75 0.09 -1.56
N LEU A 125 -9.11 1.36 -1.37
CA LEU A 125 -8.68 2.15 -0.20
C LEU A 125 -9.07 1.46 1.11
N LYS A 126 -10.31 0.97 1.22
CA LYS A 126 -10.81 0.22 2.38
C LYS A 126 -9.95 -1.02 2.66
N SER A 127 -9.59 -1.78 1.62
CA SER A 127 -8.75 -2.96 1.74
C SER A 127 -7.36 -2.62 2.26
N HIS A 128 -6.72 -1.59 1.71
CA HIS A 128 -5.37 -1.17 2.10
C HIS A 128 -5.34 -0.50 3.49
N LEU A 129 -6.36 0.23 3.92
CA LEU A 129 -6.49 0.72 5.28
C LEU A 129 -6.56 -0.43 6.30
N ASN A 130 -7.29 -1.51 5.99
CA ASN A 130 -7.30 -2.71 6.82
C ASN A 130 -5.91 -3.39 6.87
N ILE A 131 -5.17 -3.41 5.78
CA ILE A 131 -3.78 -3.93 5.76
C ILE A 131 -2.89 -3.05 6.65
N CYS A 132 -3.01 -1.72 6.59
CA CYS A 132 -2.28 -0.80 7.46
C CYS A 132 -2.52 -1.09 8.96
N LEU A 133 -3.77 -1.26 9.36
CA LEU A 133 -4.12 -1.66 10.74
C LEU A 133 -3.48 -3.00 11.12
N LYS A 134 -3.54 -3.97 10.23
CA LYS A 134 -2.94 -5.29 10.45
C LYS A 134 -1.42 -5.24 10.56
N LEU A 135 -0.77 -4.35 9.83
CA LEU A 135 0.68 -4.11 9.92
C LEU A 135 1.08 -3.30 11.16
N GLY A 136 0.12 -2.92 11.99
CA GLY A 136 0.35 -2.29 13.29
C GLY A 136 0.18 -0.78 13.30
N LEU A 137 -0.36 -0.17 12.25
CA LEU A 137 -0.72 1.24 12.31
C LEU A 137 -1.92 1.44 13.23
N LEU A 138 -1.83 2.43 14.11
CA LEU A 138 -2.89 2.74 15.05
C LEU A 138 -4.01 3.58 14.39
N PRO A 139 -5.27 3.45 14.84
CA PRO A 139 -6.37 4.28 14.35
C PRO A 139 -6.07 5.80 14.36
N GLU A 140 -5.43 6.28 15.43
CA GLU A 140 -5.05 7.69 15.57
C GLU A 140 -4.05 8.13 14.49
N GLN A 141 -3.15 7.25 14.09
CA GLN A 141 -2.19 7.53 13.02
C GLN A 141 -2.90 7.60 11.65
N LEU A 142 -3.89 6.74 11.41
CA LEU A 142 -4.72 6.79 10.20
C LEU A 142 -5.61 8.05 10.18
N HIS A 143 -6.16 8.49 11.32
CA HIS A 143 -6.83 9.78 11.41
C HIS A 143 -5.88 10.96 11.13
N HIS A 144 -4.63 10.88 11.60
CA HIS A 144 -3.62 11.89 11.29
C HIS A 144 -3.28 11.90 9.79
N PHE A 145 -3.12 10.72 9.19
CA PHE A 145 -2.95 10.56 7.75
C PHE A 145 -4.10 11.24 6.97
N ALA A 146 -5.36 10.95 7.31
CA ALA A 146 -6.52 11.56 6.66
C ALA A 146 -6.51 13.10 6.77
N LYS A 147 -6.12 13.66 7.93
CA LYS A 147 -5.96 15.11 8.11
C LYS A 147 -4.87 15.70 7.21
N ILE A 148 -3.74 15.03 7.04
CA ILE A 148 -2.68 15.45 6.10
C ILE A 148 -3.25 15.48 4.68
N MET A 149 -3.97 14.44 4.27
CA MET A 149 -4.59 14.38 2.95
C MET A 149 -5.61 15.51 2.73
N SER A 150 -6.45 15.81 3.73
CA SER A 150 -7.39 16.94 3.68
C SER A 150 -6.68 18.30 3.53
N SER A 151 -5.49 18.47 4.13
CA SER A 151 -4.72 19.70 3.98
C SER A 151 -4.15 19.91 2.56
N ILE A 152 -4.02 18.83 1.79
CA ILE A 152 -3.55 18.85 0.39
C ILE A 152 -4.74 19.03 -0.56
N ASN A 153 -5.82 18.28 -0.34
CA ASN A 153 -7.05 18.33 -1.11
C ASN A 153 -8.23 17.93 -0.20
N GLU A 154 -9.04 18.90 0.16
CA GLU A 154 -10.15 18.74 1.12
C GLU A 154 -11.14 17.66 0.66
N LYS A 155 -11.54 17.67 -0.61
CA LYS A 155 -12.50 16.70 -1.17
C LYS A 155 -12.01 15.26 -1.03
N GLU A 156 -10.77 15.01 -1.41
CA GLU A 156 -10.20 13.66 -1.35
C GLU A 156 -9.90 13.26 0.11
N GLY A 157 -9.52 14.20 0.95
CA GLY A 157 -9.37 13.98 2.39
C GLY A 157 -10.67 13.59 3.08
N ASP A 158 -11.78 14.22 2.75
CA ASP A 158 -13.10 13.89 3.28
C ASP A 158 -13.54 12.49 2.84
N ALA A 159 -13.28 12.12 1.58
CA ALA A 159 -13.55 10.79 1.07
C ALA A 159 -12.72 9.72 1.82
N ILE A 160 -11.44 9.99 2.07
CA ILE A 160 -10.57 9.11 2.87
C ILE A 160 -11.11 8.96 4.30
N GLN A 161 -11.53 10.08 4.93
CA GLN A 161 -12.06 10.06 6.29
C GLN A 161 -13.37 9.24 6.39
N ALA A 162 -14.22 9.31 5.37
CA ALA A 162 -15.45 8.52 5.31
C ALA A 162 -15.13 7.01 5.24
N VAL A 163 -14.24 6.60 4.34
CA VAL A 163 -13.81 5.19 4.21
C VAL A 163 -13.12 4.70 5.49
N LEU A 164 -12.27 5.53 6.11
CA LEU A 164 -11.60 5.19 7.37
C LEU A 164 -12.61 4.95 8.49
N SER A 165 -13.66 5.78 8.61
CA SER A 165 -14.71 5.63 9.61
C SER A 165 -15.46 4.29 9.44
N GLU A 166 -15.73 3.86 8.20
CA GLU A 166 -16.32 2.54 7.94
C GLU A 166 -15.40 1.39 8.36
N VAL A 167 -14.08 1.52 8.06
CA VAL A 167 -13.08 0.50 8.43
C VAL A 167 -13.02 0.33 9.95
N LEU A 168 -12.92 1.42 10.69
CA LEU A 168 -12.79 1.38 12.16
C LEU A 168 -14.06 0.84 12.82
N THR A 169 -15.25 1.26 12.37
CA THR A 169 -16.53 0.72 12.87
C THR A 169 -16.63 -0.78 12.64
N SER A 170 -16.18 -1.26 11.48
CA SER A 170 -16.21 -2.71 11.16
C SER A 170 -15.22 -3.50 12.00
N ALA A 171 -14.07 -2.93 12.34
CA ALA A 171 -13.07 -3.55 13.20
C ALA A 171 -13.56 -3.69 14.65
N ASP A 172 -14.22 -2.67 15.19
CA ASP A 172 -14.79 -2.69 16.55
C ASP A 172 -15.89 -3.76 16.69
N LEU A 173 -16.75 -3.93 15.68
CA LEU A 173 -17.78 -4.96 15.68
C LEU A 173 -17.18 -6.38 15.70
N THR A 174 -16.09 -6.61 14.98
CA THR A 174 -15.42 -7.93 14.96
C THR A 174 -14.69 -8.23 16.26
N SER A 175 -14.12 -7.24 16.94
CA SER A 175 -13.46 -7.41 18.25
C SER A 175 -14.46 -7.74 19.36
N ASN A 176 -15.63 -7.10 19.37
CA ASN A 176 -16.68 -7.34 20.38
C ASN A 176 -17.31 -8.74 20.25
N VAL A 177 -17.53 -9.24 19.03
CA VAL A 177 -18.06 -10.61 18.80
C VAL A 177 -17.07 -11.70 19.24
N SER A 178 -15.77 -11.41 19.18
CA SER A 178 -14.73 -12.35 19.61
C SER A 178 -14.64 -12.46 21.14
N THR A 179 -14.88 -11.37 21.87
CA THR A 179 -14.90 -11.33 23.33
C THR A 179 -16.13 -12.01 23.94
N GLU A 180 -17.30 -11.88 23.31
CA GLU A 180 -18.52 -12.55 23.79
C GLU A 180 -18.50 -14.07 23.62
N LYS A 181 -17.84 -14.58 22.55
CA LYS A 181 -17.67 -16.03 22.35
C LYS A 181 -16.67 -16.67 23.30
N GLY A 182 -15.77 -15.90 23.90
CA GLY A 182 -14.82 -16.34 24.92
C GLY A 182 -15.45 -16.43 26.31
N ALA A 183 -16.45 -15.60 26.61
CA ALA A 183 -17.09 -15.54 27.94
C ALA A 183 -18.16 -16.62 28.17
N ASN A 184 -18.63 -17.31 27.13
CA ASN A 184 -19.67 -18.35 27.22
C ASN A 184 -19.10 -19.79 27.22
N ARG A 185 -17.83 -19.97 27.55
CA ARG A 185 -17.19 -21.29 27.78
C ARG A 185 -16.60 -21.35 29.16
N ILE A 186 -17.45 -21.35 30.16
CA ILE A 186 -17.17 -21.84 31.53
C ILE A 186 -18.32 -22.75 31.93
#